data_56102d3f6c5cbc6ea86fc0c773ae746e
#
_entry.id   56102d3f6c5cbc6ea86fc0c773ae746e
#
_cell.length_a   1.000
_cell.length_b   1.000
_cell.length_c   1.000
_cell.angle_alpha   90.00
_cell.angle_beta   90.00
_cell.angle_gamma   90.00
#
_symmetry.space_group_name_H-M   'P 1'
#
loop_
_entity.id
_entity.type
_entity.pdbx_description
1 polymer ?
#
loop_
_entity_poly.entity_id
_entity_poly.type
_entity_poly.pdbx_seq_one_letter_code
_entity_poly.pdbx_strand_id
1 'polypeptide(L)'
;MTGPRRSKPRDDAAMPEIARIGQLFVERRIALRLTQQALADLSGVSRSGIQSLERGNGSIRLASVQAIADVLGLHLDIGTTME
;
A
#
# COMPACT_ATOMS: atom_id res chain seq x y z
N MET A 1 -12.21 -15.99 -28.81
CA MET A 1 -12.09 -15.93 -28.22
C MET A 1 -11.70 -15.55 -27.61
N THR A 2 -11.59 -15.51 -27.54
CA THR A 2 -11.21 -15.30 -26.81
C THR A 2 -10.90 -14.82 -26.06
N GLY A 3 -10.87 -14.53 -25.89
CA GLY A 3 -10.55 -14.17 -25.00
C GLY A 3 -10.35 -13.64 -24.32
N PRO A 4 -10.26 -13.50 -23.98
CA PRO A 4 -10.02 -12.96 -23.08
C PRO A 4 -9.80 -12.35 -22.38
N ARG A 5 -9.69 -12.14 -22.28
CA ARG A 5 -9.37 -11.68 -21.50
C ARG A 5 -9.24 -11.07 -20.73
N ARG A 6 -9.24 -10.80 -20.62
CA ARG A 6 -9.03 -10.37 -19.72
C ARG A 6 -8.81 -9.74 -19.04
N SER A 7 -8.91 -9.50 -18.90
CA SER A 7 -8.62 -9.05 -18.03
C SER A 7 -8.50 -8.71 -17.20
N LYS A 8 -8.49 -8.68 -16.81
CA LYS A 8 -8.33 -8.49 -15.79
C LYS A 8 -8.05 -8.12 -14.98
N PRO A 9 -8.08 -8.06 -14.51
CA PRO A 9 -7.83 -7.68 -13.57
C PRO A 9 -7.24 -7.54 -13.05
N ARG A 10 -6.93 -7.33 -12.80
CA ARG A 10 -6.41 -7.21 -12.18
C ARG A 10 -5.74 -7.33 -11.62
N ASP A 11 -5.53 -7.49 -11.81
CA ASP A 11 -4.90 -7.45 -11.28
C ASP A 11 -4.36 -7.37 -10.08
N ASP A 12 -4.49 -6.87 -9.54
CA ASP A 12 -4.13 -6.54 -8.20
C ASP A 12 -4.09 -7.76 -7.36
N ALA A 13 -4.99 -8.64 -7.52
CA ALA A 13 -4.96 -9.89 -6.79
C ALA A 13 -3.73 -10.72 -7.12
N ALA A 14 -3.00 -10.33 -8.13
CA ALA A 14 -1.82 -11.06 -8.54
C ALA A 14 -0.56 -10.62 -7.82
N MET A 15 -0.67 -9.75 -6.81
CA MET A 15 0.52 -9.24 -6.13
C MET A 15 0.42 -9.44 -4.63
N PRO A 16 0.59 -10.70 -4.18
CA PRO A 16 0.42 -11.00 -2.75
C PRO A 16 1.41 -10.29 -1.86
N GLU A 17 2.60 -10.00 -2.35
CA GLU A 17 3.56 -9.28 -1.52
C GLU A 17 3.17 -7.83 -1.34
N ILE A 18 2.59 -7.22 -2.35
CA ILE A 18 2.08 -5.86 -2.22
C ILE A 18 0.91 -5.84 -1.25
N ALA A 19 0.05 -6.85 -1.32
CA ALA A 19 -1.07 -6.95 -0.38
C ALA A 19 -0.59 -7.09 1.05
N ARG A 20 0.49 -7.86 1.26
CA ARG A 20 1.05 -8.04 2.59
C ARG A 20 1.62 -6.73 3.12
N ILE A 21 2.29 -5.97 2.26
CA ILE A 21 2.78 -4.66 2.64
C ILE A 21 1.62 -3.75 3.03
N GLY A 22 0.58 -3.73 2.21
CA GLY A 22 -0.59 -2.92 2.51
C GLY A 22 -1.20 -3.28 3.86
N GLN A 23 -1.25 -4.57 4.17
CA GLN A 23 -1.83 -5.03 5.43
C GLN A 23 -0.99 -4.55 6.62
N LEU A 24 0.33 -4.53 6.49
CA LEU A 24 1.18 -4.02 7.55
C LEU A 24 0.89 -2.55 7.82
N PHE A 25 0.65 -1.78 6.76
CA PHE A 25 0.31 -0.36 6.92
C PHE A 25 -1.04 -0.20 7.61
N VAL A 26 -2.03 -1.04 7.27
CA VAL A 26 -3.33 -1.01 7.93
C VAL A 26 -3.17 -1.28 9.42
N GLU A 27 -2.44 -2.34 9.76
CA GLU A 27 -2.29 -2.74 11.15
C GLU A 27 -1.62 -1.65 11.97
N ARG A 28 -0.59 -1.03 11.39
CA ARG A 28 0.12 0.03 12.10
C ARG A 28 -0.76 1.25 12.29
N ARG A 29 -1.51 1.62 11.25
CA ARG A 29 -2.43 2.75 11.34
C ARG A 29 -3.45 2.53 12.45
N ILE A 30 -4.03 1.34 12.48
CA ILE A 30 -5.03 1.01 13.49
C ILE A 30 -4.42 1.00 14.88
N ALA A 31 -3.21 0.47 15.03
CA ALA A 31 -2.52 0.44 16.31
C ALA A 31 -2.31 1.86 16.84
N LEU A 32 -2.09 2.82 15.95
CA LEU A 32 -1.93 4.21 16.34
C LEU A 32 -3.26 4.97 16.40
N ARG A 33 -4.37 4.28 16.19
CA ARG A 33 -5.72 4.84 16.29
C ARG A 33 -5.95 5.97 15.31
N LEU A 34 -5.39 5.85 14.12
CA LEU A 34 -5.56 6.84 13.07
C LEU A 34 -6.60 6.37 12.07
N THR A 35 -7.44 7.30 11.63
CA THR A 35 -8.32 7.04 10.49
C THR A 35 -7.52 7.20 9.21
N GLN A 36 -8.07 6.70 8.10
CA GLN A 36 -7.43 6.92 6.81
C GLN A 36 -7.33 8.41 6.51
N GLN A 37 -8.36 9.18 6.88
CA GLN A 37 -8.33 10.62 6.63
C GLN A 37 -7.25 11.31 7.47
N ALA A 38 -7.12 10.93 8.73
CA ALA A 38 -6.08 11.51 9.57
C ALA A 38 -4.70 11.21 9.01
N LEU A 39 -4.50 9.98 8.54
CA LEU A 39 -3.22 9.60 7.94
C LEU A 39 -2.98 10.39 6.66
N ALA A 40 -4.01 10.59 5.86
CA ALA A 40 -3.90 11.41 4.65
C ALA A 40 -3.46 12.82 5.02
N ASP A 41 -4.09 13.41 6.02
CA ASP A 41 -3.77 14.77 6.43
C ASP A 41 -2.33 14.88 6.94
N LEU A 42 -1.88 13.91 7.70
CA LEU A 42 -0.54 13.95 8.28
C LEU A 42 0.54 13.67 7.25
N SER A 43 0.27 12.79 6.31
CA SER A 43 1.28 12.38 5.34
C SER A 43 1.33 13.25 4.09
N GLY A 44 0.27 14.02 3.85
CA GLY A 44 0.17 14.78 2.61
C GLY A 44 -0.20 13.91 1.41
N VAL A 45 -0.57 12.66 1.64
CA VAL A 45 -1.00 11.75 0.57
C VAL A 45 -2.53 11.73 0.56
N SER A 46 -3.11 11.67 -0.63
CA SER A 46 -4.56 11.67 -0.72
C SER A 46 -5.16 10.45 -0.05
N ARG A 47 -6.38 10.58 0.43
CA ARG A 47 -7.06 9.45 1.04
C ARG A 47 -7.17 8.27 0.08
N SER A 48 -7.42 8.55 -1.20
CA SER A 48 -7.52 7.47 -2.18
C SER A 48 -6.18 6.76 -2.35
N GLY A 49 -5.07 7.47 -2.21
CA GLY A 49 -3.76 6.86 -2.24
C GLY A 49 -3.55 5.91 -1.07
N ILE A 50 -4.00 6.33 0.12
CA ILE A 50 -3.92 5.47 1.29
C ILE A 50 -4.79 4.24 1.10
N GLN A 51 -6.00 4.40 0.58
CA GLN A 51 -6.88 3.27 0.32
C GLN A 51 -6.25 2.29 -0.68
N SER A 52 -5.64 2.81 -1.73
CA SER A 52 -4.95 1.97 -2.70
C SER A 52 -3.85 1.14 -2.05
N LEU A 53 -3.03 1.77 -1.23
CA LEU A 53 -1.94 1.07 -0.56
C LEU A 53 -2.51 -0.02 0.35
N GLU A 54 -3.52 0.32 1.12
CA GLU A 54 -4.08 -0.62 2.10
C GLU A 54 -4.77 -1.81 1.44
N ARG A 55 -5.30 -1.62 0.24
CA ARG A 55 -5.92 -2.72 -0.49
C ARG A 55 -4.91 -3.58 -1.23
N GLY A 56 -3.64 -3.20 -1.18
CA GLY A 56 -2.63 -3.98 -1.88
C GLY A 56 -2.56 -3.68 -3.37
N ASN A 57 -3.05 -2.53 -3.76
CA ASN A 57 -2.94 -2.08 -5.15
C ASN A 57 -1.56 -1.49 -5.34
N GLY A 58 -0.77 -2.03 -6.21
CA GLY A 58 0.63 -1.64 -6.37
C GLY A 58 0.86 -0.37 -7.17
N SER A 59 -0.17 0.40 -7.45
CA SER A 59 -0.02 1.57 -8.32
C SER A 59 0.39 2.85 -7.59
N ILE A 60 0.45 2.84 -6.26
CA ILE A 60 0.82 4.03 -5.51
C ILE A 60 2.31 4.33 -5.71
N ARG A 61 2.65 5.60 -5.77
CA ARG A 61 4.04 6.00 -5.97
C ARG A 61 4.86 5.70 -4.72
N LEU A 62 6.10 5.33 -4.94
CA LEU A 62 7.00 4.98 -3.84
C LEU A 62 7.20 6.17 -2.89
N ALA A 63 7.28 7.39 -3.43
CA ALA A 63 7.43 8.57 -2.58
C ALA A 63 6.24 8.72 -1.64
N SER A 64 5.04 8.39 -2.11
CA SER A 64 3.85 8.43 -1.25
C SER A 64 3.90 7.35 -0.17
N VAL A 65 4.37 6.16 -0.54
CA VAL A 65 4.52 5.08 0.44
C VAL A 65 5.49 5.51 1.53
N GLN A 66 6.60 6.14 1.15
CA GLN A 66 7.58 6.61 2.11
C GLN A 66 6.99 7.66 3.05
N ALA A 67 6.19 8.60 2.51
CA ALA A 67 5.58 9.63 3.34
C ALA A 67 4.62 9.02 4.35
N ILE A 68 3.85 8.02 3.93
CA ILE A 68 2.92 7.34 4.83
C ILE A 68 3.69 6.57 5.90
N ALA A 69 4.74 5.87 5.49
CA ALA A 69 5.56 5.10 6.42
C ALA A 69 6.14 6.01 7.50
N ASP A 70 6.60 7.20 7.11
CA ASP A 70 7.19 8.14 8.06
C ASP A 70 6.20 8.52 9.15
N VAL A 71 4.94 8.76 8.79
CA VAL A 71 3.93 9.10 9.78
C VAL A 71 3.69 7.95 10.75
N LEU A 72 3.72 6.72 10.22
CA LEU A 72 3.40 5.54 11.01
C LEU A 72 4.59 4.99 11.80
N GLY A 73 5.75 5.58 11.65
CA GLY A 73 6.95 5.08 12.31
C GLY A 73 7.46 3.79 11.72
N LEU A 74 7.13 3.53 10.46
CA LEU A 74 7.65 2.40 9.71
C LEU A 74 8.80 2.87 8.85
N HIS A 75 9.75 1.98 8.59
CA HIS A 75 10.77 2.31 7.62
C HIS A 75 10.75 1.29 6.50
N LEU A 76 11.14 1.73 5.34
CA LEU A 76 11.25 0.86 4.18
C LEU A 76 12.69 0.37 4.09
N ASP A 77 12.84 -0.90 3.82
CA ASP A 77 14.16 -1.49 3.75
C ASP A 77 14.20 -2.46 2.58
N ILE A 78 15.31 -2.48 1.90
CA ILE A 78 15.49 -3.32 0.73
C ILE A 78 16.79 -4.07 0.90
N GLY A 79 16.71 -5.36 0.75
CA GLY A 79 17.89 -6.21 0.83
C GLY A 79 17.86 -7.25 -0.26
N THR A 80 18.91 -8.03 -0.32
CA THR A 80 18.94 -9.10 -1.28
C THR A 80 18.30 -10.33 -0.69
N THR A 81 17.74 -11.16 -1.54
CA THR A 81 17.16 -12.41 -1.09
C THR A 81 18.15 -13.55 -1.14
N MET A 82 19.30 -13.31 -1.70
CA MET A 82 20.28 -14.34 -1.80
C MET A 82 20.94 -14.57 -0.54
N GLU A 83 21.15 -15.73 -0.29
CA GLU A 83 21.93 -16.07 0.81
C GLU A 83 23.20 -16.58 0.41
#